data_280f42d878df154cb7edae9b97948791
#
_entry.id   280f42d878df154cb7edae9b97948791
#
_cell.length_a   1.000
_cell.length_b   1.000
_cell.length_c   1.000
_cell.angle_alpha   90.00
_cell.angle_beta   90.00
_cell.angle_gamma   90.00
#
_symmetry.space_group_name_H-M   'P 1'
#
loop_
_entity.id
_entity.type
_entity.pdbx_description
1 polymer ?
#
loop_
_entity_poly.entity_id
_entity_poly.type
_entity_poly.pdbx_seq_one_letter_code
_entity_poly.pdbx_strand_id
1 'polypeptide(L)'
;MPDSKLLYIFLLALVSIASGEKDAKHLFILSGQSNMQAHRPDEAFTPAVEKALGKDKVIVIQDALGGQPIHRWWKPWRDPEGQSPEQLGDLYDRLMNKVRAAIDGQKIASICLVWMQGERDARMGWGKLYEEALLGLHAQLAKDLNWKKKDLGFVIGRLSDFDMGNQKYPHWTLVREVQQKVADSHPQFFLVNTDDLNDGLSRKGK
;
A
#
# COMPACT_ATOMS: atom_id res chain seq x y z
N MET A 1 -9.40 21.85 -2.01
CA MET A 1 -7.95 21.75 -1.73
C MET A 1 -7.80 20.61 -0.74
N PRO A 2 -7.05 19.54 -1.03
CA PRO A 2 -6.87 18.46 -0.09
C PRO A 2 -6.19 19.00 1.16
N ASP A 3 -6.70 18.56 2.30
CA ASP A 3 -6.31 19.04 3.61
C ASP A 3 -4.81 18.78 3.86
N SER A 4 -4.02 19.83 3.81
CA SER A 4 -2.56 19.82 4.01
C SER A 4 -2.16 19.22 5.38
N LYS A 5 -3.11 19.09 6.30
CA LYS A 5 -2.91 18.53 7.65
C LYS A 5 -2.66 17.02 7.64
N LEU A 6 -3.32 16.25 6.75
CA LEU A 6 -3.13 14.80 6.67
C LEU A 6 -1.73 14.45 6.15
N LEU A 7 -1.25 15.18 5.14
CA LEU A 7 0.09 15.05 4.60
C LEU A 7 1.15 15.44 5.66
N TYR A 8 0.87 16.45 6.50
CA TYR A 8 1.75 16.88 7.58
C TYR A 8 1.85 15.87 8.74
N ILE A 9 0.75 15.24 9.13
CA ILE A 9 0.74 14.20 10.18
C ILE A 9 1.50 12.96 9.70
N PHE A 10 1.34 12.59 8.44
CA PHE A 10 2.07 11.51 7.81
C PHE A 10 3.58 11.76 7.75
N LEU A 11 3.97 12.99 7.42
CA LEU A 11 5.38 13.41 7.40
C LEU A 11 5.99 13.48 8.82
N LEU A 12 5.25 13.91 9.84
CA LEU A 12 5.74 13.97 11.21
C LEU A 12 6.00 12.60 11.83
N ALA A 13 5.21 11.59 11.49
CA ALA A 13 5.46 10.21 11.92
C ALA A 13 6.74 9.61 11.30
N LEU A 14 7.10 10.02 10.08
CA LEU A 14 8.35 9.61 9.41
C LEU A 14 9.58 10.37 9.92
N VAL A 15 9.43 11.62 10.36
CA VAL A 15 10.55 12.48 10.80
C VAL A 15 11.06 12.11 12.19
N SER A 16 10.27 11.46 13.05
CA SER A 16 10.70 11.06 14.40
C SER A 16 11.78 9.96 14.44
N ILE A 17 12.19 9.40 13.30
CA ILE A 17 13.20 8.32 13.23
C ILE A 17 14.53 8.82 12.63
N ALA A 18 14.60 10.06 12.15
CA ALA A 18 15.77 10.58 11.43
C ALA A 18 16.79 11.26 12.33
N SER A 19 17.39 10.53 13.25
CA SER A 19 18.69 10.88 13.81
C SER A 19 19.73 9.90 13.24
N GLY A 20 20.16 10.14 11.99
CA GLY A 20 21.13 9.25 11.42
C GLY A 20 21.74 9.83 10.14
N GLU A 21 22.78 9.58 9.68
CA GLU A 21 23.61 9.81 8.52
C GLU A 21 23.08 10.80 7.46
N LYS A 22 23.91 11.82 7.21
CA LYS A 22 23.62 12.95 6.30
C LYS A 22 23.17 12.55 4.88
N ASP A 23 23.45 11.31 4.44
CA ASP A 23 23.21 10.81 3.08
C ASP A 23 22.17 9.68 2.98
N ALA A 24 21.51 9.32 4.07
CA ALA A 24 20.50 8.28 4.06
C ALA A 24 19.20 8.73 3.37
N LYS A 25 18.55 7.81 2.64
CA LYS A 25 17.37 8.09 1.81
C LYS A 25 16.09 7.46 2.37
N HIS A 26 14.95 8.07 2.05
CA HIS A 26 13.63 7.57 2.36
C HIS A 26 13.07 6.80 1.16
N LEU A 27 12.77 5.52 1.33
CA LEU A 27 12.23 4.65 0.29
C LEU A 27 10.71 4.61 0.37
N PHE A 28 10.05 4.98 -0.72
CA PHE A 28 8.61 4.83 -0.92
C PHE A 28 8.36 3.77 -1.98
N ILE A 29 7.64 2.72 -1.61
CA ILE A 29 7.25 1.61 -2.48
C ILE A 29 5.76 1.77 -2.76
N LEU A 30 5.36 2.06 -3.99
CA LEU A 30 3.98 2.23 -4.42
C LEU A 30 3.54 0.96 -5.12
N SER A 31 2.59 0.22 -4.54
CA SER A 31 2.13 -1.05 -5.12
C SER A 31 0.64 -1.31 -4.88
N GLY A 32 0.10 -2.26 -5.60
CA GLY A 32 -1.32 -2.60 -5.58
C GLY A 32 -1.88 -2.91 -6.96
N GLN A 33 -3.18 -2.66 -7.17
CA GLN A 33 -3.83 -2.98 -8.44
C GLN A 33 -4.13 -1.71 -9.29
N SER A 34 -5.25 -1.68 -10.01
CA SER A 34 -5.54 -0.71 -11.08
C SER A 34 -5.42 0.76 -10.66
N ASN A 35 -5.87 1.12 -9.47
CA ASN A 35 -5.77 2.50 -9.00
C ASN A 35 -4.31 2.90 -8.77
N MET A 36 -3.50 2.02 -8.21
CA MET A 36 -2.07 2.26 -8.09
C MET A 36 -1.36 2.18 -9.44
N GLN A 37 -1.77 1.30 -10.35
CA GLN A 37 -1.18 1.21 -11.70
C GLN A 37 -1.42 2.48 -12.52
N ALA A 38 -2.60 3.10 -12.37
CA ALA A 38 -2.96 4.35 -13.05
C ALA A 38 -2.42 5.59 -12.35
N HIS A 39 -1.96 5.46 -11.10
CA HIS A 39 -1.38 6.57 -10.36
C HIS A 39 -0.09 7.05 -11.03
N ARG A 40 0.07 8.35 -11.11
CA ARG A 40 1.26 9.02 -11.65
C ARG A 40 2.00 9.72 -10.52
N PRO A 41 2.94 9.04 -9.88
CA PRO A 41 3.63 9.59 -8.71
C PRO A 41 4.35 10.90 -9.01
N ASP A 42 4.86 11.08 -10.22
CA ASP A 42 5.61 12.27 -10.63
C ASP A 42 4.74 13.55 -10.70
N GLU A 43 3.41 13.42 -10.79
CA GLU A 43 2.51 14.58 -10.86
C GLU A 43 2.29 15.24 -9.49
N ALA A 44 2.24 14.46 -8.41
CA ALA A 44 1.93 15.00 -7.08
C ALA A 44 2.72 14.34 -5.93
N PHE A 45 2.77 13.00 -5.89
CA PHE A 45 3.37 12.28 -4.77
C PHE A 45 4.88 12.55 -4.65
N THR A 46 5.63 12.29 -5.71
CA THR A 46 7.09 12.50 -5.72
C THR A 46 7.46 13.95 -5.40
N PRO A 47 6.87 14.99 -6.06
CA PRO A 47 7.14 16.37 -5.70
C PRO A 47 6.82 16.71 -4.23
N ALA A 48 5.75 16.14 -3.67
CA ALA A 48 5.37 16.41 -2.29
C ALA A 48 6.38 15.83 -1.28
N VAL A 49 6.80 14.58 -1.47
CA VAL A 49 7.78 13.95 -0.56
C VAL A 49 9.18 14.55 -0.74
N GLU A 50 9.58 14.90 -1.96
CA GLU A 50 10.84 15.62 -2.23
C GLU A 50 10.86 17.01 -1.58
N LYS A 51 9.76 17.75 -1.64
CA LYS A 51 9.63 19.05 -0.97
C LYS A 51 9.79 18.94 0.54
N ALA A 52 9.30 17.85 1.11
CA ALA A 52 9.29 17.66 2.56
C ALA A 52 10.60 17.09 3.11
N LEU A 53 11.25 16.19 2.37
CA LEU A 53 12.41 15.43 2.84
C LEU A 53 13.72 15.83 2.16
N GLY A 54 13.64 16.54 1.04
CA GLY A 54 14.77 16.88 0.16
C GLY A 54 14.81 15.97 -1.07
N LYS A 55 15.02 16.55 -2.24
CA LYS A 55 15.01 15.85 -3.53
C LYS A 55 16.00 14.69 -3.58
N ASP A 56 17.21 14.90 -3.07
CA ASP A 56 18.27 13.89 -3.07
C ASP A 56 18.11 12.84 -1.96
N LYS A 57 17.06 12.95 -1.13
CA LYS A 57 16.76 12.07 0.00
C LYS A 57 15.64 11.10 -0.26
N VAL A 58 15.06 11.08 -1.46
CA VAL A 58 13.86 10.30 -1.77
C VAL A 58 14.15 9.28 -2.87
N ILE A 59 13.67 8.06 -2.67
CA ILE A 59 13.57 7.02 -3.70
C ILE A 59 12.10 6.61 -3.78
N VAL A 60 11.50 6.74 -4.96
CA VAL A 60 10.13 6.31 -5.22
C VAL A 60 10.13 5.19 -6.25
N ILE A 61 9.56 4.05 -5.89
CA ILE A 61 9.41 2.89 -6.79
C ILE A 61 7.94 2.58 -6.93
N GLN A 62 7.48 2.43 -8.16
CA GLN A 62 6.13 2.00 -8.46
C GLN A 62 6.13 0.67 -9.21
N ASP A 63 5.36 -0.29 -8.71
CA ASP A 63 5.04 -1.52 -9.41
C ASP A 63 3.67 -2.04 -9.01
N ALA A 64 2.73 -2.04 -9.95
CA ALA A 64 1.35 -2.44 -9.75
C ALA A 64 0.79 -3.16 -10.98
N LEU A 65 -0.28 -3.94 -10.80
CA LEU A 65 -0.98 -4.60 -11.90
C LEU A 65 -2.48 -4.64 -11.63
N GLY A 66 -3.27 -4.15 -12.60
CA GLY A 66 -4.72 -4.03 -12.47
C GLY A 66 -5.42 -5.38 -12.29
N GLY A 67 -6.49 -5.38 -11.49
CA GLY A 67 -7.39 -6.54 -11.32
C GLY A 67 -6.80 -7.72 -10.55
N GLN A 68 -5.70 -7.54 -9.81
CA GLN A 68 -5.00 -8.64 -9.14
C GLN A 68 -5.35 -8.75 -7.66
N PRO A 69 -5.52 -9.97 -7.13
CA PRO A 69 -5.74 -10.23 -5.71
C PRO A 69 -4.42 -10.18 -4.91
N ILE A 70 -4.54 -10.01 -3.59
CA ILE A 70 -3.39 -9.83 -2.71
C ILE A 70 -2.42 -11.02 -2.69
N HIS A 71 -2.87 -12.23 -2.96
CA HIS A 71 -2.01 -13.43 -3.02
C HIS A 71 -0.89 -13.34 -4.08
N ARG A 72 -1.03 -12.45 -5.08
CA ARG A 72 0.04 -12.18 -6.05
C ARG A 72 1.23 -11.45 -5.38
N TRP A 73 1.03 -10.88 -4.17
CA TRP A 73 2.09 -10.24 -3.38
C TRP A 73 2.42 -10.97 -2.08
N TRP A 74 1.46 -11.68 -1.45
CA TRP A 74 1.72 -12.40 -0.21
C TRP A 74 1.85 -13.90 -0.44
N LYS A 75 3.06 -14.44 -0.34
CA LYS A 75 3.42 -15.82 -0.69
C LYS A 75 2.80 -16.92 0.20
N PRO A 76 2.58 -16.72 1.51
CA PRO A 76 1.94 -17.74 2.34
C PRO A 76 0.43 -17.88 2.14
N TRP A 77 -0.21 -17.04 1.31
CA TRP A 77 -1.65 -17.05 1.11
C TRP A 77 -2.19 -18.42 0.66
N ARG A 78 -3.35 -18.79 1.22
CA ARG A 78 -4.12 -19.97 0.83
C ARG A 78 -5.58 -19.55 0.69
N ASP A 79 -6.32 -20.24 -0.20
CA ASP A 79 -7.76 -20.07 -0.32
C ASP A 79 -8.50 -20.65 0.91
N PRO A 80 -9.84 -20.49 1.02
CA PRO A 80 -10.61 -21.04 2.13
C PRO A 80 -10.52 -22.56 2.26
N GLU A 81 -10.18 -23.26 1.19
CA GLU A 81 -9.98 -24.72 1.13
C GLU A 81 -8.52 -25.13 1.45
N GLY A 82 -7.63 -24.17 1.71
CA GLY A 82 -6.22 -24.40 2.03
C GLY A 82 -5.31 -24.61 0.82
N GLN A 83 -5.80 -24.32 -0.41
CA GLN A 83 -5.05 -24.53 -1.64
C GLN A 83 -4.24 -23.27 -2.02
N SER A 84 -3.11 -23.51 -2.70
CA SER A 84 -2.31 -22.45 -3.29
C SER A 84 -2.82 -22.14 -4.71
N PRO A 85 -3.02 -20.87 -5.06
CA PRO A 85 -3.29 -20.51 -6.45
C PRO A 85 -2.05 -20.72 -7.33
N GLU A 86 -2.26 -20.89 -8.62
CA GLU A 86 -1.18 -21.07 -9.61
C GLU A 86 -0.21 -19.87 -9.62
N GLN A 87 -0.75 -18.65 -9.55
CA GLN A 87 0.05 -17.42 -9.49
C GLN A 87 0.11 -16.92 -8.05
N LEU A 88 1.20 -17.18 -7.37
CA LEU A 88 1.40 -16.84 -5.97
C LEU A 88 2.72 -16.09 -5.76
N GLY A 89 2.65 -14.84 -5.28
CA GLY A 89 3.82 -14.04 -4.93
C GLY A 89 4.69 -13.54 -6.10
N ASP A 90 4.29 -13.78 -7.33
CA ASP A 90 5.05 -13.41 -8.53
C ASP A 90 5.13 -11.89 -8.75
N LEU A 91 4.05 -11.15 -8.42
CA LEU A 91 4.08 -9.68 -8.45
C LEU A 91 4.93 -9.10 -7.31
N TYR A 92 4.99 -9.77 -6.18
CA TYR A 92 5.93 -9.42 -5.13
C TYR A 92 7.38 -9.57 -5.59
N ASP A 93 7.74 -10.68 -6.23
CA ASP A 93 9.10 -10.90 -6.72
C ASP A 93 9.48 -9.85 -7.78
N ARG A 94 8.55 -9.51 -8.68
CA ARG A 94 8.73 -8.44 -9.65
C ARG A 94 8.97 -7.08 -8.99
N LEU A 95 8.17 -6.74 -7.97
CA LEU A 95 8.34 -5.53 -7.17
C LEU A 95 9.70 -5.51 -6.47
N MET A 96 10.07 -6.60 -5.80
CA MET A 96 11.31 -6.69 -5.04
C MET A 96 12.56 -6.59 -5.92
N ASN A 97 12.51 -7.08 -7.15
CA ASN A 97 13.61 -6.89 -8.11
C ASN A 97 13.85 -5.40 -8.39
N LYS A 98 12.79 -4.61 -8.60
CA LYS A 98 12.89 -3.16 -8.77
C LYS A 98 13.39 -2.45 -7.51
N VAL A 99 12.85 -2.84 -6.36
CA VAL A 99 13.24 -2.25 -5.07
C VAL A 99 14.72 -2.48 -4.81
N ARG A 100 15.18 -3.72 -4.91
CA ARG A 100 16.60 -4.06 -4.68
C ARG A 100 17.55 -3.32 -5.62
N ALA A 101 17.18 -3.22 -6.90
CA ALA A 101 17.97 -2.46 -7.87
C ALA A 101 18.05 -0.96 -7.51
N ALA A 102 16.98 -0.38 -7.00
CA ALA A 102 16.94 1.05 -6.66
C ALA A 102 17.68 1.40 -5.36
N ILE A 103 17.76 0.45 -4.41
CA ILE A 103 18.45 0.68 -3.14
C ILE A 103 19.88 0.14 -3.11
N ASP A 104 20.35 -0.44 -4.21
CA ASP A 104 21.71 -0.97 -4.29
C ASP A 104 22.75 0.14 -4.02
N GLY A 105 23.66 -0.11 -3.08
CA GLY A 105 24.62 0.87 -2.63
C GLY A 105 24.06 2.09 -1.88
N GLN A 106 22.76 2.15 -1.61
CA GLN A 106 22.11 3.25 -0.90
C GLN A 106 22.00 2.97 0.60
N LYS A 107 22.19 3.99 1.41
CA LYS A 107 21.80 3.96 2.82
C LYS A 107 20.33 4.35 2.94
N ILE A 108 19.55 3.57 3.66
CA ILE A 108 18.10 3.80 3.81
C ILE A 108 17.80 4.27 5.23
N ALA A 109 17.13 5.41 5.34
CA ALA A 109 16.69 6.01 6.60
C ALA A 109 15.29 5.53 7.03
N SER A 110 14.39 5.33 6.07
CA SER A 110 13.02 4.83 6.32
C SER A 110 12.46 4.12 5.11
N ILE A 111 11.50 3.22 5.35
CA ILE A 111 10.77 2.49 4.30
C ILE A 111 9.28 2.65 4.54
N CYS A 112 8.55 2.98 3.48
CA CYS A 112 7.09 3.05 3.50
C CYS A 112 6.50 2.36 2.26
N LEU A 113 5.58 1.41 2.48
CA LEU A 113 4.74 0.84 1.43
C LEU A 113 3.45 1.65 1.32
N VAL A 114 3.15 2.15 0.13
CA VAL A 114 1.86 2.79 -0.22
C VAL A 114 1.06 1.80 -1.05
N TRP A 115 -0.08 1.39 -0.52
CA TRP A 115 -0.86 0.26 -1.01
C TRP A 115 -2.27 0.65 -1.43
N MET A 116 -2.64 0.38 -2.69
CA MET A 116 -4.00 0.55 -3.19
C MET A 116 -4.45 -0.74 -3.88
N GLN A 117 -5.16 -1.58 -3.13
CA GLN A 117 -5.67 -2.87 -3.58
C GLN A 117 -6.77 -3.35 -2.62
N GLY A 118 -7.60 -4.28 -3.05
CA GLY A 118 -8.66 -4.91 -2.24
C GLY A 118 -9.88 -5.25 -3.09
N GLU A 119 -10.08 -4.58 -4.21
CA GLU A 119 -11.25 -4.73 -5.07
C GLU A 119 -11.36 -6.17 -5.62
N ARG A 120 -10.24 -6.78 -5.98
CA ARG A 120 -10.27 -8.17 -6.50
C ARG A 120 -10.61 -9.15 -5.39
N ASP A 121 -10.05 -8.99 -4.21
CA ASP A 121 -10.34 -9.85 -3.06
C ASP A 121 -11.79 -9.68 -2.59
N ALA A 122 -12.31 -8.45 -2.59
CA ALA A 122 -13.73 -8.18 -2.35
C ALA A 122 -14.65 -8.89 -3.36
N ARG A 123 -14.27 -8.87 -4.64
CA ARG A 123 -15.03 -9.52 -5.72
C ARG A 123 -15.02 -11.05 -5.60
N MET A 124 -13.90 -11.63 -5.19
CA MET A 124 -13.72 -13.07 -5.08
C MET A 124 -14.28 -13.64 -3.75
N GLY A 125 -14.80 -12.79 -2.85
CA GLY A 125 -15.30 -13.24 -1.55
C GLY A 125 -14.19 -13.58 -0.54
N TRP A 126 -12.97 -13.08 -0.74
CA TRP A 126 -11.80 -13.39 0.10
C TRP A 126 -11.53 -12.36 1.21
N GLY A 127 -12.49 -11.50 1.49
CA GLY A 127 -12.33 -10.44 2.50
C GLY A 127 -11.99 -10.95 3.89
N LYS A 128 -12.39 -12.18 4.26
CA LYS A 128 -12.03 -12.79 5.56
C LYS A 128 -10.52 -13.12 5.68
N LEU A 129 -9.85 -13.32 4.56
CA LEU A 129 -8.40 -13.61 4.50
C LEU A 129 -7.57 -12.32 4.38
N TYR A 130 -8.21 -11.18 4.13
CA TYR A 130 -7.53 -9.96 3.74
C TYR A 130 -6.73 -9.32 4.87
N GLU A 131 -7.18 -9.43 6.14
CA GLU A 131 -6.43 -8.93 7.30
C GLU A 131 -5.10 -9.66 7.46
N GLU A 132 -5.14 -10.99 7.46
CA GLU A 132 -3.94 -11.82 7.56
C GLU A 132 -2.98 -11.52 6.41
N ALA A 133 -3.50 -11.38 5.21
CA ALA A 133 -2.70 -11.09 4.02
C ALA A 133 -2.02 -9.71 4.07
N LEU A 134 -2.70 -8.65 4.55
CA LEU A 134 -2.09 -7.32 4.76
C LEU A 134 -0.97 -7.36 5.78
N LEU A 135 -1.23 -7.97 6.94
CA LEU A 135 -0.25 -8.10 8.02
C LEU A 135 0.92 -8.99 7.61
N GLY A 136 0.62 -10.04 6.86
CA GLY A 136 1.62 -10.96 6.30
C GLY A 136 2.50 -10.32 5.25
N LEU A 137 1.93 -9.52 4.34
CA LEU A 137 2.69 -8.77 3.34
C LEU A 137 3.65 -7.76 3.99
N HIS A 138 3.20 -7.04 5.02
CA HIS A 138 4.05 -6.14 5.80
C HIS A 138 5.22 -6.88 6.44
N ALA A 139 4.94 -8.03 7.09
CA ALA A 139 5.98 -8.84 7.73
C ALA A 139 6.97 -9.44 6.71
N GLN A 140 6.46 -9.91 5.55
CA GLN A 140 7.26 -10.43 4.46
C GLN A 140 8.22 -9.37 3.90
N LEU A 141 7.70 -8.16 3.64
CA LEU A 141 8.51 -7.05 3.13
C LEU A 141 9.59 -6.62 4.13
N ALA A 142 9.24 -6.51 5.41
CA ALA A 142 10.20 -6.17 6.46
C ALA A 142 11.33 -7.22 6.56
N LYS A 143 10.98 -8.51 6.51
CA LYS A 143 11.96 -9.62 6.52
C LYS A 143 12.89 -9.56 5.31
N ASP A 144 12.34 -9.40 4.10
CA ASP A 144 13.09 -9.48 2.85
C ASP A 144 14.00 -8.26 2.60
N LEU A 145 13.69 -7.13 3.23
CA LEU A 145 14.52 -5.94 3.26
C LEU A 145 15.46 -5.87 4.47
N ASN A 146 15.46 -6.90 5.32
CA ASN A 146 16.20 -6.93 6.59
C ASN A 146 15.91 -5.67 7.45
N TRP A 147 14.63 -5.26 7.51
CA TRP A 147 14.16 -4.08 8.19
C TRP A 147 13.33 -4.45 9.42
N LYS A 148 13.39 -3.63 10.48
CA LYS A 148 12.55 -3.89 11.65
C LYS A 148 11.09 -3.64 11.29
N LYS A 149 10.22 -4.63 11.49
CA LYS A 149 8.78 -4.54 11.18
C LYS A 149 8.12 -3.30 11.80
N LYS A 150 8.51 -2.93 13.04
CA LYS A 150 7.97 -1.77 13.73
C LYS A 150 8.36 -0.42 13.11
N ASP A 151 9.41 -0.39 12.28
CA ASP A 151 9.94 0.83 11.67
C ASP A 151 9.61 0.90 10.16
N LEU A 152 8.83 -0.06 9.63
CA LEU A 152 8.34 -0.07 8.26
C LEU A 152 6.91 0.49 8.21
N GLY A 153 6.73 1.64 7.59
CA GLY A 153 5.42 2.25 7.41
C GLY A 153 4.60 1.57 6.32
N PHE A 154 3.28 1.49 6.51
CA PHE A 154 2.34 0.94 5.54
C PHE A 154 1.12 1.86 5.40
N VAL A 155 0.97 2.49 4.25
CA VAL A 155 -0.14 3.39 3.96
C VAL A 155 -1.15 2.69 3.08
N ILE A 156 -2.38 2.59 3.54
CA ILE A 156 -3.49 1.98 2.81
C ILE A 156 -4.34 3.10 2.20
N GLY A 157 -4.46 3.14 0.88
CA GLY A 157 -5.57 3.83 0.22
C GLY A 157 -6.81 2.97 0.37
N ARG A 158 -7.78 3.41 1.20
CA ARG A 158 -9.00 2.63 1.45
C ARG A 158 -9.80 2.46 0.16
N LEU A 159 -10.43 1.30 -0.05
CA LEU A 159 -11.44 1.16 -1.10
C LEU A 159 -12.49 2.26 -0.95
N SER A 160 -12.94 2.84 -2.06
CA SER A 160 -13.97 3.89 -2.04
C SER A 160 -15.33 3.36 -1.60
N ASP A 161 -16.31 4.24 -1.41
CA ASP A 161 -17.69 3.92 -1.07
C ASP A 161 -18.54 3.40 -2.26
N PHE A 162 -17.88 2.92 -3.32
CA PHE A 162 -18.50 2.53 -4.59
C PHE A 162 -19.60 1.46 -4.48
N ASP A 163 -19.41 0.42 -3.66
CA ASP A 163 -20.34 -0.72 -3.57
C ASP A 163 -20.72 -1.05 -2.12
N MET A 164 -21.18 -0.05 -1.39
CA MET A 164 -21.56 -0.18 0.03
C MET A 164 -22.71 -1.17 0.27
N GLY A 165 -23.47 -1.51 -0.77
CA GLY A 165 -24.50 -2.55 -0.74
C GLY A 165 -24.00 -3.96 -1.04
N ASN A 166 -22.72 -4.16 -1.33
CA ASN A 166 -22.11 -5.45 -1.72
C ASN A 166 -22.84 -6.14 -2.89
N GLN A 167 -23.40 -5.35 -3.82
CA GLN A 167 -24.19 -5.86 -4.93
C GLN A 167 -23.33 -6.47 -6.04
N LYS A 168 -22.18 -5.89 -6.26
CA LYS A 168 -21.24 -6.29 -7.33
C LYS A 168 -20.03 -7.04 -6.79
N TYR A 169 -19.60 -6.68 -5.59
CA TYR A 169 -18.45 -7.23 -4.90
C TYR A 169 -18.87 -7.71 -3.50
N PRO A 170 -19.12 -9.02 -3.29
CA PRO A 170 -19.79 -9.52 -2.08
C PRO A 170 -19.08 -9.19 -0.77
N HIS A 171 -17.77 -8.91 -0.81
CA HIS A 171 -16.98 -8.54 0.36
C HIS A 171 -16.42 -7.11 0.31
N TRP A 172 -17.08 -6.18 -0.42
CA TRP A 172 -16.59 -4.79 -0.54
C TRP A 172 -16.50 -4.08 0.81
N THR A 173 -17.59 -4.07 1.57
CA THR A 173 -17.63 -3.46 2.90
C THR A 173 -16.70 -4.17 3.88
N LEU A 174 -16.63 -5.49 3.83
CA LEU A 174 -15.74 -6.28 4.69
C LEU A 174 -14.27 -5.93 4.46
N VAL A 175 -13.82 -5.79 3.20
CA VAL A 175 -12.44 -5.37 2.91
C VAL A 175 -12.18 -3.95 3.40
N ARG A 176 -13.14 -3.02 3.24
CA ARG A 176 -13.03 -1.66 3.79
C ARG A 176 -12.90 -1.63 5.31
N GLU A 177 -13.70 -2.45 6.00
CA GLU A 177 -13.66 -2.62 7.46
C GLU A 177 -12.32 -3.19 7.92
N VAL A 178 -11.80 -4.19 7.22
CA VAL A 178 -10.47 -4.75 7.49
C VAL A 178 -9.38 -3.69 7.32
N GLN A 179 -9.42 -2.90 6.25
CA GLN A 179 -8.45 -1.83 6.03
C GLN A 179 -8.46 -0.82 7.18
N GLN A 180 -9.65 -0.41 7.63
CA GLN A 180 -9.80 0.50 8.77
C GLN A 180 -9.29 -0.16 10.07
N LYS A 181 -9.73 -1.37 10.38
CA LYS A 181 -9.35 -2.12 11.57
C LYS A 181 -7.83 -2.27 11.69
N VAL A 182 -7.17 -2.63 10.58
CA VAL A 182 -5.70 -2.80 10.57
C VAL A 182 -5.00 -1.48 10.86
N ALA A 183 -5.46 -0.38 10.27
CA ALA A 183 -4.89 0.93 10.53
C ALA A 183 -5.10 1.41 11.98
N ASP A 184 -6.27 1.12 12.56
CA ASP A 184 -6.59 1.53 13.95
C ASP A 184 -5.84 0.68 15.00
N SER A 185 -5.50 -0.57 14.65
CA SER A 185 -4.93 -1.54 15.60
C SER A 185 -3.41 -1.67 15.53
N HIS A 186 -2.77 -1.14 14.50
CA HIS A 186 -1.33 -1.30 14.27
C HIS A 186 -0.66 0.04 13.97
N PRO A 187 0.25 0.53 14.83
CA PRO A 187 0.83 1.87 14.73
C PRO A 187 1.68 2.11 13.46
N GLN A 188 2.05 1.05 12.73
CA GLN A 188 2.78 1.18 11.47
C GLN A 188 1.86 1.36 10.26
N PHE A 189 0.54 1.14 10.43
CA PHE A 189 -0.44 1.24 9.36
C PHE A 189 -1.18 2.57 9.43
N PHE A 190 -1.31 3.20 8.29
CA PHE A 190 -2.02 4.46 8.12
C PHE A 190 -3.08 4.30 7.04
N LEU A 191 -4.23 4.93 7.22
CA LEU A 191 -5.32 4.89 6.25
C LEU A 191 -5.52 6.26 5.62
N VAL A 192 -5.60 6.27 4.30
CA VAL A 192 -6.08 7.41 3.53
C VAL A 192 -7.49 7.12 3.07
N ASN A 193 -8.46 7.90 3.55
CA ASN A 193 -9.83 7.81 3.06
C ASN A 193 -9.90 8.37 1.63
N THR A 194 -10.53 7.63 0.73
CA THR A 194 -10.69 7.99 -0.68
C THR A 194 -12.14 8.26 -1.07
N ASP A 195 -13.06 8.30 -0.12
CA ASP A 195 -14.49 8.47 -0.39
C ASP A 195 -14.79 9.85 -1.02
N ASP A 196 -14.01 10.85 -0.68
CA ASP A 196 -14.09 12.21 -1.24
C ASP A 196 -13.46 12.36 -2.64
N LEU A 197 -12.78 11.33 -3.14
CA LEU A 197 -12.15 11.33 -4.46
C LEU A 197 -13.07 10.78 -5.57
N ASN A 198 -14.26 10.33 -5.21
CA ASN A 198 -15.28 9.91 -6.16
C ASN A 198 -16.63 10.57 -5.78
N ASP A 199 -17.53 10.67 -6.73
CA ASP A 199 -18.84 11.32 -6.55
C ASP A 199 -19.89 10.41 -5.91
N GLY A 200 -19.50 9.23 -5.37
CA GLY A 200 -20.42 8.23 -4.83
C GLY A 200 -21.36 7.61 -5.86
N LEU A 201 -21.25 8.04 -7.11
CA LEU A 201 -22.09 7.55 -8.20
C LEU A 201 -21.39 6.39 -8.91
N SER A 202 -22.05 5.25 -9.01
CA SER A 202 -21.65 4.26 -9.99
C SER A 202 -21.67 4.92 -11.37
N ARG A 203 -20.66 4.70 -12.21
CA ARG A 203 -20.53 5.23 -13.58
C ARG A 203 -21.74 4.95 -14.53
N LYS A 204 -22.93 4.75 -13.98
CA LYS A 204 -24.20 4.65 -14.70
C LYS A 204 -24.80 6.05 -14.84
N GLY A 205 -24.15 6.92 -15.54
CA GLY A 205 -24.64 8.26 -15.75
C GLY A 205 -23.82 9.07 -16.74
N LYS A 206 -23.08 8.39 -17.58
CA LYS A 206 -22.49 9.00 -18.80
C LYS A 206 -22.81 8.15 -20.00
#